data_f3bd38d12706309112672109bc151a34
#
_entry.id   f3bd38d12706309112672109bc151a34
#
_cell.length_a   1.000
_cell.length_b   1.000
_cell.length_c   1.000
_cell.angle_alpha   90.00
_cell.angle_beta   90.00
_cell.angle_gamma   90.00
#
_symmetry.space_group_name_H-M   'P 1'
#
loop_
_entity.id
_entity.type
_entity.pdbx_description
1 polymer ?
#
loop_
_entity_poly.entity_id
_entity_poly.type
_entity_poly.pdbx_seq_one_letter_code
_entity_poly.pdbx_strand_id
1 'polypeptide(L)'
;KGEYVALFNNDAFAEPDWLENLIAAAEQDPKIFGVSSLMIRHFERELADDAGDYVTLLGFACKRGDGLRWQRYLKPGRVFSACGGAALYRKSILDEIGLFDENFFAYFEDVDISWRANSLGYKNVYCPTARCYHIAGATTGAVRYNPFKSIQSGRNSILLPYKNLPLLMLLLNLPFLVLGYLMKVVMFRLRGFGGYYGQGFQEALKVIGKIEKPKFRLKNLPNYVFIQLWLVVGLFQYIVYRAQRALKIT
;
A
#
# COMPACT_ATOMS: atom_id res chain seq x y z
N LYS A 1 13.94 -10.07 19.18
CA LYS A 1 13.48 -11.10 20.15
C LYS A 1 11.95 -11.23 20.21
N GLY A 2 11.18 -10.28 19.65
CA GLY A 2 9.73 -10.33 19.65
C GLY A 2 9.17 -11.24 18.54
N GLU A 3 7.93 -11.68 18.71
CA GLU A 3 7.17 -12.45 17.70
C GLU A 3 6.59 -11.58 16.59
N TYR A 4 6.39 -10.31 16.89
CA TYR A 4 5.85 -9.31 16.00
C TYR A 4 6.75 -8.11 15.88
N VAL A 5 6.61 -7.39 14.76
CA VAL A 5 7.21 -6.08 14.51
C VAL A 5 6.08 -5.09 14.26
N ALA A 6 5.94 -4.09 15.12
CA ALA A 6 5.02 -2.99 14.92
C ALA A 6 5.75 -1.82 14.24
N LEU A 7 5.17 -1.30 13.17
CA LEU A 7 5.56 -0.02 12.58
C LEU A 7 4.53 1.03 12.96
N PHE A 8 5.02 2.17 13.40
CA PHE A 8 4.16 3.24 13.86
C PHE A 8 4.82 4.60 13.57
N ASN A 9 4.14 5.45 12.84
CA ASN A 9 4.67 6.77 12.48
C ASN A 9 4.85 7.66 13.72
N ASN A 10 5.89 8.47 13.71
CA ASN A 10 6.19 9.42 14.77
C ASN A 10 5.20 10.59 14.87
N ASP A 11 4.31 10.75 13.90
CA ASP A 11 3.22 11.72 13.87
C ASP A 11 1.83 11.06 14.00
N ALA A 12 1.78 9.88 14.63
CA ALA A 12 0.55 9.17 14.94
C ALA A 12 0.39 8.97 16.46
N PHE A 13 -0.86 8.84 16.93
CA PHE A 13 -1.23 8.64 18.33
C PHE A 13 -2.16 7.44 18.43
N ALA A 14 -1.70 6.38 19.07
CA ALA A 14 -2.45 5.14 19.25
C ALA A 14 -3.53 5.29 20.34
N GLU A 15 -4.68 4.63 20.17
CA GLU A 15 -5.60 4.37 21.30
C GLU A 15 -4.98 3.33 22.24
N PRO A 16 -5.35 3.31 23.54
CA PRO A 16 -4.69 2.47 24.54
C PRO A 16 -4.67 0.97 24.21
N ASP A 17 -5.70 0.47 23.56
CA ASP A 17 -5.91 -0.93 23.19
C ASP A 17 -5.42 -1.26 21.75
N TRP A 18 -4.76 -0.30 21.07
CA TRP A 18 -4.31 -0.42 19.69
C TRP A 18 -3.46 -1.67 19.42
N LEU A 19 -2.43 -1.88 20.23
CA LEU A 19 -1.51 -3.00 20.06
C LEU A 19 -2.18 -4.34 20.40
N GLU A 20 -2.96 -4.38 21.44
CA GLU A 20 -3.71 -5.57 21.87
C GLU A 20 -4.68 -6.03 20.76
N ASN A 21 -5.42 -5.10 20.16
CA ASN A 21 -6.34 -5.38 19.05
C ASN A 21 -5.61 -5.91 17.82
N LEU A 22 -4.42 -5.38 17.50
CA LEU A 22 -3.61 -5.87 16.38
C LEU A 22 -3.11 -7.29 16.62
N ILE A 23 -2.60 -7.58 17.82
CA ILE A 23 -2.14 -8.92 18.19
C ILE A 23 -3.30 -9.90 18.14
N ALA A 24 -4.43 -9.58 18.75
CA ALA A 24 -5.64 -10.42 18.73
C ALA A 24 -6.09 -10.73 17.28
N ALA A 25 -6.02 -9.76 16.39
CA ALA A 25 -6.32 -9.99 14.97
C ALA A 25 -5.27 -10.88 14.27
N ALA A 26 -3.98 -10.72 14.59
CA ALA A 26 -2.91 -11.55 14.03
C ALA A 26 -3.00 -13.01 14.49
N GLU A 27 -3.45 -13.26 15.71
CA GLU A 27 -3.57 -14.60 16.28
C GLU A 27 -4.76 -15.41 15.74
N GLN A 28 -5.68 -14.80 15.00
CA GLN A 28 -6.82 -15.51 14.39
C GLN A 28 -6.40 -16.55 13.35
N ASP A 29 -5.25 -16.35 12.67
CA ASP A 29 -4.75 -17.29 11.68
C ASP A 29 -3.21 -17.13 11.57
N PRO A 30 -2.43 -18.21 11.70
CA PRO A 30 -0.97 -18.18 11.58
C PRO A 30 -0.48 -17.71 10.20
N LYS A 31 -1.34 -17.70 9.18
CA LYS A 31 -1.04 -17.16 7.85
C LYS A 31 -1.23 -15.65 7.76
N ILE A 32 -1.70 -14.97 8.80
CA ILE A 32 -1.76 -13.50 8.81
C ILE A 32 -0.35 -12.97 8.98
N PHE A 33 0.11 -12.27 7.94
CA PHE A 33 1.39 -11.59 7.87
C PHE A 33 1.32 -10.19 8.45
N GLY A 34 0.42 -9.37 7.90
CA GLY A 34 0.26 -7.97 8.24
C GLY A 34 -1.14 -7.65 8.75
N VAL A 35 -1.21 -6.84 9.81
CA VAL A 35 -2.47 -6.30 10.34
C VAL A 35 -2.43 -4.79 10.23
N SER A 36 -3.34 -4.21 9.45
CA SER A 36 -3.48 -2.76 9.26
C SER A 36 -4.45 -2.18 10.26
N SER A 37 -4.11 -1.04 10.84
CA SER A 37 -4.97 -0.26 11.74
C SER A 37 -6.03 0.53 10.99
N LEU A 38 -7.05 0.99 11.71
CA LEU A 38 -7.85 2.14 11.31
C LEU A 38 -7.09 3.42 11.68
N MET A 39 -6.55 4.09 10.68
CA MET A 39 -5.94 5.40 10.86
C MET A 39 -6.99 6.49 10.61
N ILE A 40 -7.20 7.35 11.60
CA ILE A 40 -8.15 8.47 11.56
C ILE A 40 -7.34 9.75 11.44
N ARG A 41 -7.80 10.73 10.68
CA ARG A 41 -7.13 12.01 10.56
C ARG A 41 -7.16 12.76 11.90
N HIS A 42 -6.01 13.25 12.34
CA HIS A 42 -5.89 13.89 13.65
C HIS A 42 -6.77 15.17 13.77
N PHE A 43 -6.78 16.00 12.72
CA PHE A 43 -7.50 17.27 12.72
C PHE A 43 -8.94 17.19 12.16
N GLU A 44 -9.27 16.12 11.43
CA GLU A 44 -10.60 15.85 10.87
C GLU A 44 -11.09 14.48 11.36
N ARG A 45 -11.40 14.40 12.66
CA ARG A 45 -11.62 13.12 13.38
C ARG A 45 -12.82 12.29 12.93
N GLU A 46 -13.65 12.80 12.05
CA GLU A 46 -14.69 12.04 11.36
C GLU A 46 -14.19 11.32 10.10
N LEU A 47 -12.99 11.67 9.60
CA LEU A 47 -12.47 11.14 8.36
C LEU A 47 -11.35 10.10 8.59
N ALA A 48 -11.42 9.02 7.83
CA ALA A 48 -10.30 8.08 7.76
C ALA A 48 -9.11 8.70 7.01
N ASP A 49 -7.91 8.37 7.46
CA ASP A 49 -6.68 8.55 6.69
C ASP A 49 -6.36 7.25 5.94
N ASP A 50 -6.53 6.10 6.62
CA ASP A 50 -6.30 4.78 6.04
C ASP A 50 -7.14 3.71 6.73
N ALA A 51 -7.67 2.77 5.97
CA ALA A 51 -8.37 1.58 6.43
C ALA A 51 -7.86 0.30 5.71
N GLY A 52 -6.54 0.25 5.46
CA GLY A 52 -5.85 -0.75 4.66
C GLY A 52 -5.71 -0.35 3.19
N ASP A 53 -4.68 -0.82 2.54
CA ASP A 53 -4.37 -0.45 1.16
C ASP A 53 -4.94 -1.45 0.15
N TYR A 54 -5.16 -0.95 -1.07
CA TYR A 54 -5.44 -1.77 -2.24
C TYR A 54 -4.58 -1.34 -3.43
N VAL A 55 -4.32 -2.26 -4.33
CA VAL A 55 -3.57 -2.01 -5.57
C VAL A 55 -4.49 -2.22 -6.76
N THR A 56 -4.38 -1.35 -7.75
CA THR A 56 -5.21 -1.40 -8.96
C THR A 56 -4.48 -2.02 -10.13
N LEU A 57 -5.23 -2.47 -11.12
CA LEU A 57 -4.70 -2.94 -12.40
C LEU A 57 -3.85 -1.87 -13.13
N LEU A 58 -4.09 -0.59 -12.85
CA LEU A 58 -3.31 0.55 -13.36
C LEU A 58 -1.97 0.76 -12.61
N GLY A 59 -1.61 -0.10 -11.66
CA GLY A 59 -0.42 0.05 -10.83
C GLY A 59 -0.53 1.15 -9.77
N PHE A 60 -1.73 1.58 -9.41
CA PHE A 60 -1.94 2.53 -8.32
C PHE A 60 -2.06 1.79 -6.99
N ALA A 61 -1.19 2.08 -6.04
CA ALA A 61 -1.41 1.75 -4.64
C ALA A 61 -2.19 2.88 -3.98
N CYS A 62 -3.27 2.54 -3.32
CA CYS A 62 -4.24 3.50 -2.81
C CYS A 62 -4.66 3.14 -1.38
N LYS A 63 -4.75 4.16 -0.54
CA LYS A 63 -5.35 4.07 0.78
C LYS A 63 -6.87 3.87 0.66
N ARG A 64 -7.39 2.87 1.34
CA ARG A 64 -8.84 2.66 1.42
C ARG A 64 -9.42 3.63 2.45
N GLY A 65 -10.43 4.37 2.06
CA GLY A 65 -11.15 5.28 2.95
C GLY A 65 -10.56 6.69 3.08
N ASP A 66 -9.43 7.02 2.45
CA ASP A 66 -8.82 8.35 2.57
C ASP A 66 -9.83 9.49 2.35
N GLY A 67 -10.05 10.28 3.41
CA GLY A 67 -10.96 11.42 3.40
C GLY A 67 -12.46 11.07 3.26
N LEU A 68 -12.85 9.86 3.61
CA LEU A 68 -14.24 9.42 3.79
C LEU A 68 -14.49 9.15 5.28
N ARG A 69 -15.76 9.15 5.71
CA ARG A 69 -16.12 8.87 7.10
C ARG A 69 -15.65 7.48 7.54
N TRP A 70 -14.86 7.41 8.61
CA TRP A 70 -14.27 6.15 9.09
C TRP A 70 -15.34 5.13 9.55
N GLN A 71 -16.52 5.58 9.97
CA GLN A 71 -17.63 4.71 10.37
C GLN A 71 -18.10 3.77 9.25
N ARG A 72 -17.74 4.04 8.00
CA ARG A 72 -17.99 3.16 6.84
C ARG A 72 -17.05 1.95 6.81
N TYR A 73 -15.99 1.97 7.62
CA TYR A 73 -14.91 0.99 7.62
C TYR A 73 -14.82 0.20 8.92
N LEU A 74 -15.97 -0.11 9.56
CA LEU A 74 -16.02 -0.85 10.83
C LEU A 74 -15.94 -2.37 10.68
N LYS A 75 -16.01 -2.89 9.45
CA LYS A 75 -15.91 -4.34 9.21
C LYS A 75 -14.46 -4.75 9.01
N PRO A 76 -13.96 -5.72 9.83
CA PRO A 76 -12.67 -6.33 9.57
C PRO A 76 -12.69 -7.07 8.25
N GLY A 77 -11.52 -7.31 7.67
CA GLY A 77 -11.45 -8.06 6.43
C GLY A 77 -10.05 -8.10 5.84
N ARG A 78 -9.91 -8.86 4.78
CA ARG A 78 -8.66 -8.97 4.05
C ARG A 78 -8.40 -7.69 3.24
N VAL A 79 -7.16 -7.20 3.28
CA VAL A 79 -6.66 -6.06 2.50
C VAL A 79 -5.46 -6.49 1.68
N PHE A 80 -5.12 -5.72 0.66
CA PHE A 80 -3.96 -6.06 -0.17
C PHE A 80 -2.66 -5.82 0.59
N SER A 81 -2.58 -4.71 1.31
CA SER A 81 -1.41 -4.28 2.07
C SER A 81 -1.80 -3.68 3.41
N ALA A 82 -0.97 -3.90 4.42
CA ALA A 82 -1.04 -3.20 5.69
C ALA A 82 -0.13 -1.97 5.62
N CYS A 83 -0.71 -0.78 5.81
CA CYS A 83 0.01 0.48 5.74
C CYS A 83 1.07 0.59 6.84
N GLY A 84 2.33 0.73 6.46
CA GLY A 84 3.47 0.83 7.37
C GLY A 84 3.43 2.01 8.34
N GLY A 85 2.50 2.95 8.15
CA GLY A 85 2.28 4.06 9.08
C GLY A 85 1.70 3.65 10.44
N ALA A 86 0.94 2.54 10.51
CA ALA A 86 0.40 1.96 11.74
C ALA A 86 -0.02 0.50 11.50
N ALA A 87 0.92 -0.42 11.57
CA ALA A 87 0.69 -1.84 11.27
C ALA A 87 1.51 -2.77 12.16
N LEU A 88 1.06 -4.01 12.27
CA LEU A 88 1.75 -5.11 12.92
C LEU A 88 2.12 -6.17 11.88
N TYR A 89 3.34 -6.68 11.93
CA TYR A 89 3.84 -7.73 11.04
C TYR A 89 4.35 -8.92 11.83
N ARG A 90 3.96 -10.14 11.43
CA ARG A 90 4.46 -11.37 12.04
C ARG A 90 5.92 -11.61 11.65
N LYS A 91 6.80 -11.63 12.65
CA LYS A 91 8.25 -11.68 12.44
C LYS A 91 8.69 -12.95 11.72
N SER A 92 8.13 -14.11 12.06
CA SER A 92 8.48 -15.38 11.41
C SER A 92 8.25 -15.37 9.91
N ILE A 93 7.21 -14.65 9.44
CA ILE A 93 6.93 -14.48 8.02
C ILE A 93 7.88 -13.44 7.40
N LEU A 94 8.23 -12.36 8.12
CA LEU A 94 9.28 -11.42 7.68
C LEU A 94 10.61 -12.14 7.44
N ASP A 95 10.98 -13.05 8.34
CA ASP A 95 12.23 -13.82 8.22
C ASP A 95 12.21 -14.73 6.96
N GLU A 96 11.04 -15.21 6.52
CA GLU A 96 10.88 -16.02 5.31
C GLU A 96 10.86 -15.20 4.02
N ILE A 97 10.07 -14.11 4.00
CA ILE A 97 9.86 -13.31 2.78
C ILE A 97 10.93 -12.25 2.55
N GLY A 98 11.78 -12.01 3.54
CA GLY A 98 12.77 -10.93 3.57
C GLY A 98 12.18 -9.61 4.09
N LEU A 99 13.07 -8.70 4.49
CA LEU A 99 12.73 -7.40 5.07
C LEU A 99 12.27 -6.40 4.00
N PHE A 100 12.05 -5.16 4.41
CA PHE A 100 11.74 -4.04 3.51
C PHE A 100 12.89 -3.82 2.52
N ASP A 101 12.55 -3.64 1.24
CA ASP A 101 13.54 -3.42 0.19
C ASP A 101 13.96 -1.95 0.18
N GLU A 102 15.21 -1.69 0.51
CA GLU A 102 15.79 -0.34 0.57
C GLU A 102 15.71 0.41 -0.76
N ASN A 103 15.56 -0.31 -1.89
CA ASN A 103 15.34 0.33 -3.18
C ASN A 103 14.05 1.13 -3.24
N PHE A 104 13.05 0.90 -2.38
CA PHE A 104 11.85 1.76 -2.34
C PHE A 104 12.09 3.04 -1.57
N PHE A 105 13.00 3.06 -0.61
CA PHE A 105 13.35 4.16 0.29
C PHE A 105 12.15 4.74 1.08
N ALA A 106 11.13 5.23 0.40
CA ALA A 106 9.89 5.75 0.99
C ALA A 106 8.73 5.60 0.02
N TYR A 107 7.56 5.25 0.53
CA TYR A 107 6.32 4.92 -0.18
C TYR A 107 6.43 3.63 -1.02
N PHE A 108 5.41 2.79 -0.93
CA PHE A 108 5.27 1.49 -1.57
C PHE A 108 6.14 0.36 -0.98
N GLU A 109 7.02 0.62 -0.02
CA GLU A 109 7.81 -0.41 0.68
C GLU A 109 6.90 -1.39 1.45
N ASP A 110 5.84 -0.88 2.06
CA ASP A 110 4.81 -1.65 2.75
C ASP A 110 3.91 -2.43 1.77
N VAL A 111 3.63 -1.85 0.62
CA VAL A 111 2.91 -2.54 -0.46
C VAL A 111 3.78 -3.65 -1.07
N ASP A 112 5.08 -3.41 -1.26
CA ASP A 112 6.02 -4.41 -1.76
C ASP A 112 6.10 -5.64 -0.84
N ILE A 113 6.32 -5.43 0.45
CA ILE A 113 6.46 -6.54 1.39
C ILE A 113 5.14 -7.31 1.53
N SER A 114 4.01 -6.59 1.53
CA SER A 114 2.67 -7.19 1.54
C SER A 114 2.38 -7.99 0.26
N TRP A 115 2.85 -7.52 -0.89
CA TRP A 115 2.72 -8.24 -2.16
C TRP A 115 3.52 -9.54 -2.14
N ARG A 116 4.77 -9.50 -1.64
CA ARG A 116 5.61 -10.71 -1.47
C ARG A 116 4.91 -11.72 -0.56
N ALA A 117 4.35 -11.29 0.55
CA ALA A 117 3.58 -12.15 1.44
C ALA A 117 2.36 -12.77 0.73
N ASN A 118 1.56 -11.97 0.02
CA ASN A 118 0.41 -12.45 -0.76
C ASN A 118 0.82 -13.49 -1.81
N SER A 119 1.98 -13.32 -2.47
CA SER A 119 2.46 -14.25 -3.49
C SER A 119 2.84 -15.62 -2.92
N LEU A 120 3.16 -15.69 -1.64
CA LEU A 120 3.42 -16.94 -0.90
C LEU A 120 2.19 -17.52 -0.21
N GLY A 121 1.03 -16.84 -0.28
CA GLY A 121 -0.24 -17.30 0.28
C GLY A 121 -0.50 -16.81 1.70
N TYR A 122 0.33 -15.91 2.22
CA TYR A 122 0.05 -15.18 3.46
C TYR A 122 -1.04 -14.14 3.27
N LYS A 123 -1.53 -13.56 4.36
CA LYS A 123 -2.67 -12.65 4.34
C LYS A 123 -2.30 -11.33 5.01
N ASN A 124 -2.81 -10.24 4.46
CA ASN A 124 -2.89 -8.96 5.15
C ASN A 124 -4.36 -8.72 5.54
N VAL A 125 -4.59 -8.29 6.77
CA VAL A 125 -5.94 -8.05 7.29
C VAL A 125 -6.05 -6.63 7.86
N TYR A 126 -7.26 -6.12 7.90
CA TYR A 126 -7.60 -4.85 8.49
C TYR A 126 -8.34 -5.06 9.80
N CYS A 127 -7.90 -4.37 10.84
CA CYS A 127 -8.46 -4.39 12.17
C CYS A 127 -9.08 -3.02 12.52
N PRO A 128 -10.41 -2.85 12.42
CA PRO A 128 -11.07 -1.56 12.66
C PRO A 128 -11.08 -1.13 14.13
N THR A 129 -10.83 -2.06 15.06
CA THR A 129 -10.75 -1.78 16.49
C THR A 129 -9.38 -1.27 16.91
N ALA A 130 -8.33 -1.56 16.15
CA ALA A 130 -7.01 -0.99 16.35
C ALA A 130 -6.95 0.41 15.75
N ARG A 131 -7.25 1.44 16.53
CA ARG A 131 -7.39 2.82 16.07
C ARG A 131 -6.18 3.67 16.43
N CYS A 132 -5.81 4.56 15.52
CA CYS A 132 -4.85 5.62 15.79
C CYS A 132 -5.24 6.90 15.05
N TYR A 133 -4.74 8.04 15.56
CA TYR A 133 -4.94 9.36 14.96
C TYR A 133 -3.63 9.81 14.31
N HIS A 134 -3.67 10.18 13.03
CA HIS A 134 -2.49 10.51 12.24
C HIS A 134 -2.54 11.96 11.76
N ILE A 135 -1.46 12.71 12.03
CA ILE A 135 -1.35 14.11 11.61
C ILE A 135 -1.17 14.21 10.09
N ALA A 136 -0.49 13.24 9.51
CA ALA A 136 -0.18 13.15 8.09
C ALA A 136 0.73 14.28 7.57
N GLY A 137 2.00 13.95 7.39
CA GLY A 137 2.96 14.83 6.71
C GLY A 137 3.85 15.66 7.60
N ALA A 138 3.97 15.36 8.89
CA ALA A 138 4.94 16.03 9.78
C ALA A 138 6.37 15.90 9.25
N THR A 139 6.74 14.75 8.70
CA THR A 139 8.09 14.47 8.18
C THR A 139 8.26 14.88 6.72
N THR A 140 7.26 14.61 5.86
CA THR A 140 7.38 14.81 4.40
C THR A 140 6.64 16.04 3.89
N GLY A 141 6.15 16.91 4.80
CA GLY A 141 5.34 18.08 4.52
C GLY A 141 3.84 17.76 4.40
N ALA A 142 3.01 18.60 5.04
CA ALA A 142 1.55 18.47 5.05
C ALA A 142 0.92 18.60 3.66
N VAL A 143 1.66 19.12 2.67
CA VAL A 143 1.17 19.30 1.30
C VAL A 143 1.05 17.94 0.61
N ARG A 144 -0.10 17.70 0.00
CA ARG A 144 -0.38 16.43 -0.72
C ARG A 144 0.63 16.14 -1.83
N TYR A 145 1.14 17.16 -2.51
CA TYR A 145 2.14 17.07 -3.58
C TYR A 145 3.33 17.96 -3.26
N ASN A 146 4.52 17.42 -3.35
CA ASN A 146 5.79 18.13 -3.26
C ASN A 146 6.83 17.41 -4.14
N PRO A 147 8.02 18.00 -4.37
CA PRO A 147 9.07 17.39 -5.19
C PRO A 147 9.42 15.97 -4.76
N PHE A 148 9.69 15.74 -3.48
CA PHE A 148 10.06 14.44 -2.94
C PHE A 148 8.99 13.38 -3.20
N LYS A 149 7.73 13.64 -2.79
CA LYS A 149 6.60 12.70 -3.02
C LYS A 149 6.40 12.40 -4.50
N SER A 150 6.62 13.39 -5.36
CA SER A 150 6.44 13.25 -6.80
C SER A 150 7.52 12.37 -7.43
N ILE A 151 8.78 12.54 -7.04
CA ILE A 151 9.91 11.69 -7.47
C ILE A 151 9.66 10.25 -7.01
N GLN A 152 9.39 10.03 -5.73
CA GLN A 152 9.14 8.69 -5.20
C GLN A 152 7.92 8.02 -5.87
N SER A 153 6.83 8.77 -6.10
CA SER A 153 5.67 8.25 -6.83
C SER A 153 6.01 7.83 -8.27
N GLY A 154 6.78 8.64 -8.99
CA GLY A 154 7.23 8.31 -10.35
C GLY A 154 8.11 7.06 -10.40
N ARG A 155 9.06 6.97 -9.46
CA ARG A 155 10.00 5.87 -9.33
C ARG A 155 9.31 4.56 -8.92
N ASN A 156 8.63 4.58 -7.80
CA ASN A 156 8.11 3.37 -7.17
C ASN A 156 6.88 2.80 -7.90
N SER A 157 6.15 3.62 -8.68
CA SER A 157 5.08 3.14 -9.56
C SER A 157 5.58 2.19 -10.66
N ILE A 158 6.87 2.26 -11.02
CA ILE A 158 7.51 1.35 -11.99
C ILE A 158 8.10 0.16 -11.26
N LEU A 159 8.82 0.41 -10.17
CA LEU A 159 9.56 -0.62 -9.45
C LEU A 159 8.63 -1.67 -8.84
N LEU A 160 7.48 -1.26 -8.29
CA LEU A 160 6.55 -2.15 -7.61
C LEU A 160 6.00 -3.27 -8.54
N PRO A 161 5.36 -2.97 -9.68
CA PRO A 161 4.88 -4.01 -10.58
C PRO A 161 6.03 -4.78 -11.24
N TYR A 162 7.13 -4.12 -11.59
CA TYR A 162 8.29 -4.77 -12.19
C TYR A 162 8.88 -5.85 -11.25
N LYS A 163 9.01 -5.54 -9.97
CA LYS A 163 9.56 -6.47 -8.97
C LYS A 163 8.63 -7.63 -8.71
N ASN A 164 7.34 -7.37 -8.50
CA ASN A 164 6.42 -8.31 -7.88
C ASN A 164 5.58 -9.12 -8.86
N LEU A 165 5.41 -8.67 -10.10
CA LEU A 165 4.71 -9.44 -11.11
C LEU A 165 5.64 -10.45 -11.80
N PRO A 166 5.27 -11.74 -11.86
CA PRO A 166 5.90 -12.69 -12.76
C PRO A 166 5.85 -12.19 -14.22
N LEU A 167 6.84 -12.55 -15.04
CA LEU A 167 6.99 -12.00 -16.39
C LEU A 167 5.70 -12.06 -17.21
N LEU A 168 5.01 -13.21 -17.23
CA LEU A 168 3.78 -13.37 -17.97
C LEU A 168 2.67 -12.41 -17.48
N MET A 169 2.54 -12.25 -16.15
CA MET A 169 1.57 -11.31 -15.58
C MET A 169 1.98 -9.85 -15.85
N LEU A 170 3.28 -9.55 -15.82
CA LEU A 170 3.77 -8.23 -16.16
C LEU A 170 3.43 -7.86 -17.61
N LEU A 171 3.64 -8.79 -18.55
CA LEU A 171 3.27 -8.60 -19.97
C LEU A 171 1.76 -8.45 -20.14
N LEU A 172 0.97 -9.29 -19.47
CA LEU A 172 -0.49 -9.20 -19.51
C LEU A 172 -1.02 -7.85 -19.00
N ASN A 173 -0.42 -7.34 -17.94
CA ASN A 173 -0.83 -6.08 -17.31
C ASN A 173 -0.16 -4.83 -17.93
N LEU A 174 0.84 -5.00 -18.80
CA LEU A 174 1.63 -3.90 -19.33
C LEU A 174 0.79 -2.77 -19.97
N PRO A 175 -0.24 -3.05 -20.80
CA PRO A 175 -1.07 -1.98 -21.37
C PRO A 175 -1.77 -1.13 -20.31
N PHE A 176 -2.27 -1.76 -19.25
CA PHE A 176 -2.91 -1.06 -18.12
C PHE A 176 -1.92 -0.28 -17.27
N LEU A 177 -0.75 -0.85 -17.01
CA LEU A 177 0.33 -0.18 -16.27
C LEU A 177 0.83 1.06 -17.02
N VAL A 178 1.02 0.96 -18.34
CA VAL A 178 1.39 2.09 -19.19
C VAL A 178 0.30 3.16 -19.16
N LEU A 179 -0.96 2.79 -19.33
CA LEU A 179 -2.09 3.73 -19.23
C LEU A 179 -2.10 4.44 -17.86
N GLY A 180 -2.00 3.67 -16.77
CA GLY A 180 -1.96 4.24 -15.41
C GLY A 180 -0.78 5.17 -15.20
N TYR A 181 0.39 4.82 -15.71
CA TYR A 181 1.57 5.68 -15.66
C TYR A 181 1.35 7.00 -16.41
N LEU A 182 0.82 6.93 -17.64
CA LEU A 182 0.51 8.12 -18.44
C LEU A 182 -0.53 9.01 -17.77
N MET A 183 -1.58 8.43 -17.17
CA MET A 183 -2.56 9.18 -16.37
C MET A 183 -1.88 9.97 -15.25
N LYS A 184 -0.92 9.36 -14.53
CA LYS A 184 -0.14 10.05 -13.49
C LYS A 184 0.76 11.12 -14.09
N VAL A 185 1.41 10.89 -15.22
CA VAL A 185 2.23 11.92 -15.91
C VAL A 185 1.40 13.15 -16.19
N VAL A 186 0.22 12.98 -16.78
CA VAL A 186 -0.71 14.10 -17.05
C VAL A 186 -1.13 14.79 -15.75
N MET A 187 -1.53 14.01 -14.76
CA MET A 187 -1.96 14.53 -13.46
C MET A 187 -0.86 15.36 -12.78
N PHE A 188 0.38 14.86 -12.74
CA PHE A 188 1.48 15.60 -12.12
C PHE A 188 1.90 16.82 -12.93
N ARG A 189 1.82 16.77 -14.27
CA ARG A 189 2.02 17.95 -15.12
C ARG A 189 1.01 19.06 -14.83
N LEU A 190 -0.27 18.73 -14.77
CA LEU A 190 -1.34 19.69 -14.47
C LEU A 190 -1.22 20.32 -13.06
N ARG A 191 -0.49 19.67 -12.15
CA ARG A 191 -0.20 20.16 -10.79
C ARG A 191 1.14 20.87 -10.63
N GLY A 192 1.88 21.06 -11.72
CA GLY A 192 3.20 21.70 -11.67
C GLY A 192 4.38 20.79 -11.22
N PHE A 193 4.15 19.49 -11.04
CA PHE A 193 5.16 18.54 -10.56
C PHE A 193 5.62 17.54 -11.64
N GLY A 194 5.32 17.78 -12.91
CA GLY A 194 5.62 16.85 -14.01
C GLY A 194 7.11 16.56 -14.18
N GLY A 195 7.98 17.56 -14.00
CA GLY A 195 9.43 17.38 -14.06
C GLY A 195 9.95 16.44 -12.97
N TYR A 196 9.49 16.61 -11.73
CA TYR A 196 9.85 15.74 -10.61
C TYR A 196 9.35 14.30 -10.79
N TYR A 197 8.12 14.13 -11.32
CA TYR A 197 7.59 12.80 -11.62
C TYR A 197 8.42 12.11 -12.73
N GLY A 198 8.83 12.86 -13.76
CA GLY A 198 9.74 12.38 -14.80
C GLY A 198 11.14 12.03 -14.29
N GLN A 199 11.68 12.81 -13.33
CA GLN A 199 12.92 12.46 -12.63
C GLN A 199 12.78 11.09 -11.92
N GLY A 200 11.65 10.83 -11.25
CA GLY A 200 11.39 9.53 -10.64
C GLY A 200 11.46 8.38 -11.65
N PHE A 201 10.95 8.56 -12.86
CA PHE A 201 11.10 7.58 -13.94
C PHE A 201 12.58 7.28 -14.26
N GLN A 202 13.39 8.33 -14.42
CA GLN A 202 14.83 8.18 -14.70
C GLN A 202 15.55 7.45 -13.55
N GLU A 203 15.20 7.74 -12.31
CA GLU A 203 15.75 7.06 -11.15
C GLU A 203 15.33 5.57 -11.10
N ALA A 204 14.10 5.24 -11.47
CA ALA A 204 13.67 3.85 -11.61
C ALA A 204 14.55 3.08 -12.62
N LEU A 205 14.82 3.66 -13.77
CA LEU A 205 15.66 3.02 -14.80
C LEU A 205 17.10 2.73 -14.33
N LYS A 206 17.64 3.58 -13.44
CA LYS A 206 19.01 3.39 -12.89
C LYS A 206 19.10 2.19 -11.94
N VAL A 207 18.01 1.83 -11.26
CA VAL A 207 17.99 0.79 -10.22
C VAL A 207 17.25 -0.48 -10.65
N ILE A 208 16.46 -0.44 -11.72
CA ILE A 208 15.59 -1.55 -12.14
C ILE A 208 16.35 -2.85 -12.37
N GLY A 209 17.57 -2.77 -12.90
CA GLY A 209 18.45 -3.91 -13.13
C GLY A 209 19.09 -4.49 -11.86
N LYS A 210 19.01 -3.78 -10.73
CA LYS A 210 19.57 -4.18 -9.43
C LYS A 210 18.49 -4.75 -8.49
N ILE A 211 17.22 -4.60 -8.86
CA ILE A 211 16.11 -5.09 -8.04
C ILE A 211 16.03 -6.60 -8.09
N GLU A 212 16.13 -7.21 -6.93
CA GLU A 212 15.91 -8.65 -6.77
C GLU A 212 14.41 -8.96 -6.83
N LYS A 213 14.04 -9.76 -7.84
CA LYS A 213 12.67 -10.24 -7.99
C LYS A 213 12.42 -11.48 -7.14
N PRO A 214 11.25 -11.59 -6.48
CA PRO A 214 10.83 -12.84 -5.88
C PRO A 214 10.87 -13.98 -6.91
N LYS A 215 11.41 -15.13 -6.53
CA LYS A 215 11.46 -16.29 -7.42
C LYS A 215 10.05 -16.79 -7.70
N PHE A 216 9.66 -16.82 -8.95
CA PHE A 216 8.42 -17.47 -9.37
C PHE A 216 8.45 -18.95 -9.02
N ARG A 217 7.38 -19.43 -8.38
CA ARG A 217 7.21 -20.85 -8.05
C ARG A 217 5.83 -21.29 -8.55
N LEU A 218 5.80 -22.34 -9.38
CA LEU A 218 4.56 -22.85 -9.97
C LEU A 218 3.51 -23.25 -8.92
N LYS A 219 3.96 -23.76 -7.77
CA LYS A 219 3.08 -24.09 -6.63
C LYS A 219 2.30 -22.88 -6.08
N ASN A 220 2.76 -21.66 -6.34
CA ASN A 220 2.12 -20.42 -5.92
C ASN A 220 1.16 -19.84 -7.00
N LEU A 221 0.94 -20.55 -8.10
CA LEU A 221 0.05 -20.09 -9.18
C LEU A 221 -1.34 -19.64 -8.70
N PRO A 222 -2.01 -20.35 -7.76
CA PRO A 222 -3.29 -19.89 -7.22
C PRO A 222 -3.20 -18.52 -6.56
N ASN A 223 -2.09 -18.21 -5.88
CA ASN A 223 -1.88 -16.92 -5.23
C ASN A 223 -1.69 -15.80 -6.27
N TYR A 224 -0.96 -16.06 -7.35
CA TYR A 224 -0.81 -15.09 -8.44
C TYR A 224 -2.14 -14.82 -9.15
N VAL A 225 -2.95 -15.85 -9.39
CA VAL A 225 -4.33 -15.68 -9.95
C VAL A 225 -5.16 -14.82 -8.99
N PHE A 226 -5.08 -15.08 -7.69
CA PHE A 226 -5.79 -14.30 -6.69
C PHE A 226 -5.32 -12.83 -6.66
N ILE A 227 -4.00 -12.58 -6.75
CA ILE A 227 -3.45 -11.23 -6.88
C ILE A 227 -3.99 -10.55 -8.15
N GLN A 228 -4.02 -11.25 -9.29
CA GLN A 228 -4.56 -10.69 -10.53
C GLN A 228 -6.03 -10.27 -10.39
N LEU A 229 -6.85 -11.10 -9.75
CA LEU A 229 -8.25 -10.75 -9.46
C LEU A 229 -8.33 -9.53 -8.54
N TRP A 230 -7.45 -9.44 -7.56
CA TRP A 230 -7.40 -8.29 -6.65
C TRP A 230 -7.00 -6.98 -7.34
N LEU A 231 -6.09 -7.02 -8.30
CA LEU A 231 -5.75 -5.84 -9.10
C LEU A 231 -6.97 -5.34 -9.90
N VAL A 232 -7.79 -6.27 -10.43
CA VAL A 232 -9.04 -5.93 -11.13
C VAL A 232 -10.06 -5.34 -10.15
N VAL A 233 -10.29 -6.00 -9.01
CA VAL A 233 -11.19 -5.50 -7.95
C VAL A 233 -10.72 -4.12 -7.46
N GLY A 234 -9.41 -3.93 -7.27
CA GLY A 234 -8.82 -2.65 -6.89
C GLY A 234 -9.10 -1.53 -7.89
N LEU A 235 -9.15 -1.83 -9.19
CA LEU A 235 -9.56 -0.85 -10.21
C LEU A 235 -11.01 -0.39 -9.99
N PHE A 236 -11.95 -1.33 -9.74
CA PHE A 236 -13.34 -0.97 -9.44
C PHE A 236 -13.44 -0.18 -8.13
N GLN A 237 -12.73 -0.58 -7.08
CA GLN A 237 -12.66 0.17 -5.82
C GLN A 237 -12.17 1.61 -6.05
N TYR A 238 -11.14 1.80 -6.88
CA TYR A 238 -10.62 3.11 -7.23
C TYR A 238 -11.67 3.96 -7.97
N ILE A 239 -12.39 3.40 -8.94
CA ILE A 239 -13.43 4.11 -9.69
C ILE A 239 -14.56 4.55 -8.74
N VAL A 240 -15.05 3.64 -7.88
CA VAL A 240 -16.08 3.95 -6.89
C VAL A 240 -15.60 5.03 -5.91
N TYR A 241 -14.39 4.92 -5.39
CA TYR A 241 -13.80 5.93 -4.51
C TYR A 241 -13.73 7.30 -5.20
N ARG A 242 -13.29 7.35 -6.46
CA ARG A 242 -13.22 8.60 -7.22
C ARG A 242 -14.60 9.21 -7.45
N ALA A 243 -15.61 8.40 -7.73
CA ALA A 243 -16.99 8.84 -7.88
C ALA A 243 -17.55 9.42 -6.55
N GLN A 244 -17.33 8.70 -5.43
CA GLN A 244 -17.73 9.18 -4.10
C GLN A 244 -17.11 10.53 -3.76
N ARG A 245 -15.82 10.71 -4.04
CA ARG A 245 -15.11 11.99 -3.82
C ARG A 245 -15.63 13.10 -4.72
N ALA A 246 -15.98 12.81 -5.97
CA ALA A 246 -16.53 13.78 -6.90
C ALA A 246 -17.95 14.24 -6.50
N LEU A 247 -18.75 13.31 -6.00
CA LEU A 247 -20.12 13.56 -5.53
C LEU A 247 -20.18 14.12 -4.09
N LYS A 248 -19.01 14.35 -3.44
CA LYS A 248 -18.92 14.79 -2.03
C LYS A 248 -19.72 13.89 -1.06
N ILE A 249 -19.82 12.61 -1.37
CA ILE A 249 -20.43 11.60 -0.50
C ILE A 249 -19.40 11.26 0.59
N THR A 250 -19.33 12.10 1.64
CA THR A 250 -18.47 11.91 2.81
C THR A 250 -19.11 11.00 3.85
#